data_8d5f20094d48f81d8f2d4993fc19635a
#
_entry.id   8d5f20094d48f81d8f2d4993fc19635a
#
_cell.length_a   1.000
_cell.length_b   1.000
_cell.length_c   1.000
_cell.angle_alpha   90.00
_cell.angle_beta   90.00
_cell.angle_gamma   90.00
#
_symmetry.space_group_name_H-M   'P 1'
#
loop_
_entity.id
_entity.type
_entity.pdbx_description
1 polymer ?
#
loop_
_entity_poly.entity_id
_entity_poly.type
_entity_poly.pdbx_seq_one_letter_code
_entity_poly.pdbx_strand_id
1 'polypeptide(L)'
;MKSITKLVMFLMMFTMPVLANDIYVTQSGATLTFDVLQDGQNNTIGNSTTASTVTGATSNFNIDQIGNSNVLTFDINGANYTGTLSTTGNSNNIDFNCDSAGTVSSCATVTASIVWVGSSNDLDIDVGETADATGANVTIAGASGSDSNVIAATIDGTSVIMTLNVNGDTNNYLIDIDGDGDSIGHTYIHTHTGSIADVDITQSGVYDNMITLTTSGDNHNIDIIQRD
;
A
#
# COMPACT_ATOMS: atom_id res chain seq x y z
N MET A 1 24.16 0.64 55.41
CA MET A 1 24.52 0.36 54.03
C MET A 1 23.80 -0.84 53.37
N LYS A 2 22.84 -1.52 53.99
CA LYS A 2 22.13 -2.68 53.39
C LYS A 2 20.81 -2.30 52.68
N SER A 3 20.36 -1.06 52.72
CA SER A 3 19.06 -0.66 52.17
C SER A 3 19.13 -0.12 50.74
N ILE A 4 20.26 0.37 50.26
CA ILE A 4 20.43 1.00 48.96
C ILE A 4 20.55 -0.05 47.82
N THR A 5 21.15 -1.19 48.13
CA THR A 5 21.34 -2.26 47.12
C THR A 5 20.03 -2.92 46.69
N LYS A 6 19.03 -2.94 47.58
CA LYS A 6 17.70 -3.51 47.25
C LYS A 6 16.84 -2.58 46.41
N LEU A 7 17.05 -1.28 46.47
CA LEU A 7 16.32 -0.29 45.70
C LEU A 7 16.78 -0.25 44.23
N VAL A 8 18.10 -0.39 44.01
CA VAL A 8 18.67 -0.41 42.67
C VAL A 8 18.26 -1.67 41.89
N MET A 9 18.14 -2.82 42.56
CA MET A 9 17.71 -4.06 41.90
C MET A 9 16.22 -4.07 41.57
N PHE A 10 15.38 -3.30 42.26
CA PHE A 10 13.96 -3.19 41.95
C PHE A 10 13.68 -2.23 40.76
N LEU A 11 14.55 -1.25 40.54
CA LEU A 11 14.40 -0.28 39.42
C LEU A 11 14.84 -0.85 38.07
N MET A 12 15.66 -1.90 38.04
CA MET A 12 16.05 -2.58 36.81
C MET A 12 15.01 -3.56 36.24
N MET A 13 13.94 -3.85 36.98
CA MET A 13 12.91 -4.79 36.57
C MET A 13 11.78 -4.17 35.72
N PHE A 14 11.77 -2.86 35.51
CA PHE A 14 10.67 -2.17 34.83
C PHE A 14 10.96 -1.65 33.41
N THR A 15 12.09 -1.99 32.83
CA THR A 15 12.32 -1.76 31.42
C THR A 15 12.07 -3.04 30.61
N MET A 16 10.89 -3.59 30.70
CA MET A 16 10.46 -4.51 29.65
C MET A 16 10.15 -3.65 28.41
N PRO A 17 10.74 -3.96 27.24
CA PRO A 17 10.27 -3.34 26.03
C PRO A 17 8.77 -3.67 25.89
N VAL A 18 7.98 -2.65 25.66
CA VAL A 18 6.59 -2.84 25.25
C VAL A 18 6.68 -3.53 23.89
N LEU A 19 6.31 -4.80 23.86
CA LEU A 19 6.35 -5.60 22.64
C LEU A 19 5.20 -5.24 21.71
N ALA A 20 5.46 -5.40 20.47
CA ALA A 20 4.69 -5.08 19.29
C ALA A 20 3.21 -5.51 19.28
N ASN A 21 2.42 -4.79 18.51
CA ASN A 21 1.05 -5.14 18.19
C ASN A 21 1.04 -6.00 16.93
N ASP A 22 0.87 -7.29 17.04
CA ASP A 22 0.73 -8.18 15.90
C ASP A 22 -0.75 -8.54 15.71
N ILE A 23 -1.28 -8.40 14.50
CA ILE A 23 -2.62 -8.88 14.13
C ILE A 23 -2.48 -9.70 12.85
N TYR A 24 -2.95 -10.94 12.92
CA TYR A 24 -3.03 -11.82 11.75
C TYR A 24 -4.49 -12.13 11.49
N VAL A 25 -4.95 -11.86 10.27
CA VAL A 25 -6.34 -12.08 9.89
C VAL A 25 -6.41 -13.19 8.85
N THR A 26 -7.20 -14.19 9.12
CA THR A 26 -7.62 -15.16 8.11
C THR A 26 -9.13 -15.19 8.10
N GLN A 27 -9.73 -14.78 7.01
CA GLN A 27 -11.17 -14.70 6.85
C GLN A 27 -11.62 -15.43 5.60
N SER A 28 -12.71 -16.19 5.74
CA SER A 28 -13.40 -16.83 4.64
C SER A 28 -14.91 -16.64 4.82
N GLY A 29 -15.58 -16.06 3.83
CA GLY A 29 -17.02 -15.81 3.90
C GLY A 29 -17.50 -14.81 2.85
N ALA A 30 -18.80 -14.54 2.81
CA ALA A 30 -19.38 -13.71 1.76
C ALA A 30 -19.07 -12.22 1.92
N THR A 31 -18.96 -11.72 3.14
CA THR A 31 -18.73 -10.29 3.40
C THR A 31 -17.85 -10.12 4.63
N LEU A 32 -16.84 -9.28 4.53
CA LEU A 32 -16.02 -8.85 5.66
C LEU A 32 -16.04 -7.33 5.78
N THR A 33 -16.27 -6.84 7.01
CA THR A 33 -15.94 -5.46 7.41
C THR A 33 -14.90 -5.54 8.51
N PHE A 34 -13.81 -4.82 8.35
CA PHE A 34 -12.68 -4.90 9.25
C PHE A 34 -12.12 -3.51 9.53
N ASP A 35 -12.37 -3.02 10.73
CA ASP A 35 -11.88 -1.73 11.22
C ASP A 35 -10.83 -1.98 12.29
N VAL A 36 -9.63 -1.45 12.10
CA VAL A 36 -8.51 -1.59 13.04
C VAL A 36 -7.81 -0.27 13.27
N LEU A 37 -7.59 0.04 14.52
CA LEU A 37 -6.62 1.04 14.96
C LEU A 37 -5.52 0.36 15.76
N GLN A 38 -4.29 0.43 15.27
CA GLN A 38 -3.10 0.00 15.99
C GLN A 38 -2.28 1.22 16.40
N ASP A 39 -2.21 1.51 17.69
CA ASP A 39 -1.38 2.57 18.24
C ASP A 39 -0.24 1.95 19.08
N GLY A 40 0.99 2.16 18.62
CA GLY A 40 2.14 1.53 19.25
C GLY A 40 3.43 1.64 18.44
N GLN A 41 4.52 1.05 18.95
CA GLN A 41 5.87 1.26 18.39
C GLN A 41 6.20 0.36 17.21
N ASN A 42 5.76 -0.88 17.18
CA ASN A 42 6.11 -1.83 16.11
C ASN A 42 4.84 -2.49 15.58
N ASN A 43 4.06 -1.74 14.84
CA ASN A 43 2.79 -2.24 14.32
C ASN A 43 3.05 -3.34 13.26
N THR A 44 2.17 -4.33 13.22
CA THR A 44 2.21 -5.37 12.19
C THR A 44 0.79 -5.88 11.94
N ILE A 45 0.38 -6.01 10.69
CA ILE A 45 -0.81 -6.76 10.28
C ILE A 45 -0.35 -7.68 9.14
N GLY A 46 -0.18 -8.96 9.42
CA GLY A 46 0.53 -9.88 8.55
C GLY A 46 2.03 -9.56 8.40
N ASN A 47 2.79 -10.40 7.77
CA ASN A 47 4.20 -10.17 7.45
C ASN A 47 4.61 -10.96 6.20
N SER A 48 5.84 -10.77 5.74
CA SER A 48 6.38 -11.41 4.53
C SER A 48 6.31 -12.95 4.50
N THR A 49 6.07 -13.58 5.64
CA THR A 49 5.93 -15.04 5.76
C THR A 49 4.51 -15.49 6.06
N THR A 50 3.65 -14.57 6.54
CA THR A 50 2.26 -14.85 6.89
C THR A 50 1.43 -13.60 6.61
N ALA A 51 1.01 -13.45 5.36
CA ALA A 51 0.08 -12.43 4.96
C ALA A 51 -1.27 -12.58 5.68
N SER A 52 -1.96 -11.49 5.91
CA SER A 52 -3.36 -11.55 6.28
C SER A 52 -4.17 -11.91 5.05
N THR A 53 -4.77 -13.10 5.05
CA THR A 53 -5.50 -13.62 3.88
C THR A 53 -6.99 -13.45 4.07
N VAL A 54 -7.63 -12.83 3.08
CA VAL A 54 -9.07 -12.61 3.07
C VAL A 54 -9.69 -13.20 1.82
N THR A 55 -10.61 -14.14 2.03
CA THR A 55 -11.37 -14.77 0.94
C THR A 55 -12.85 -14.48 1.10
N GLY A 56 -13.44 -13.75 0.17
CA GLY A 56 -14.87 -13.41 0.25
C GLY A 56 -15.39 -12.64 -0.95
N ALA A 57 -16.71 -12.51 -1.07
CA ALA A 57 -17.32 -11.80 -2.18
C ALA A 57 -17.20 -10.27 -2.05
N THR A 58 -17.11 -9.75 -0.84
CA THR A 58 -16.96 -8.29 -0.60
C THR A 58 -16.15 -8.07 0.66
N SER A 59 -15.11 -7.26 0.55
CA SER A 59 -14.24 -6.90 1.65
C SER A 59 -14.17 -5.38 1.80
N ASN A 60 -14.39 -4.89 3.02
CA ASN A 60 -14.26 -3.49 3.38
C ASN A 60 -13.30 -3.38 4.56
N PHE A 61 -12.13 -2.77 4.34
CA PHE A 61 -11.12 -2.59 5.36
C PHE A 61 -10.88 -1.11 5.62
N ASN A 62 -10.81 -0.77 6.90
CA ASN A 62 -10.35 0.53 7.34
C ASN A 62 -9.29 0.29 8.41
N ILE A 63 -8.04 0.49 8.06
CA ILE A 63 -6.90 0.17 8.93
C ILE A 63 -6.05 1.41 9.11
N ASP A 64 -5.83 1.79 10.36
CA ASP A 64 -4.96 2.89 10.74
C ASP A 64 -3.88 2.39 11.70
N GLN A 65 -2.62 2.49 11.29
CA GLN A 65 -1.46 2.15 12.09
C GLN A 65 -0.68 3.40 12.46
N ILE A 66 -0.52 3.63 13.75
CA ILE A 66 0.27 4.73 14.29
C ILE A 66 1.45 4.15 15.05
N GLY A 67 2.67 4.51 14.65
CA GLY A 67 3.86 4.01 15.34
C GLY A 67 5.14 4.13 14.52
N ASN A 68 6.21 3.51 14.98
CA ASN A 68 7.54 3.69 14.42
C ASN A 68 7.91 2.67 13.33
N SER A 69 7.37 1.47 13.39
CA SER A 69 7.74 0.41 12.44
C SER A 69 6.48 -0.29 11.94
N ASN A 70 5.81 0.35 11.02
CA ASN A 70 4.58 -0.19 10.47
C ASN A 70 4.90 -1.28 9.44
N VAL A 71 4.14 -2.34 9.44
CA VAL A 71 4.12 -3.34 8.37
C VAL A 71 2.66 -3.75 8.18
N LEU A 72 2.21 -3.77 6.95
CA LEU A 72 0.86 -4.13 6.59
C LEU A 72 0.92 -4.98 5.33
N THR A 73 0.62 -6.27 5.45
CA THR A 73 0.64 -7.21 4.33
C THR A 73 -0.71 -7.88 4.20
N PHE A 74 -1.37 -7.69 3.08
CA PHE A 74 -2.66 -8.28 2.75
C PHE A 74 -2.63 -9.05 1.44
N ASP A 75 -3.24 -10.23 1.48
CA ASP A 75 -3.58 -11.06 0.35
C ASP A 75 -5.10 -11.20 0.29
N ILE A 76 -5.72 -10.54 -0.68
CA ILE A 76 -7.16 -10.47 -0.83
C ILE A 76 -7.58 -11.30 -2.04
N ASN A 77 -8.38 -12.30 -1.76
CA ASN A 77 -8.97 -13.18 -2.76
C ASN A 77 -10.50 -13.06 -2.70
N GLY A 78 -11.03 -12.06 -3.38
CA GLY A 78 -12.45 -11.75 -3.34
C GLY A 78 -12.93 -10.94 -4.54
N ALA A 79 -14.24 -10.89 -4.77
CA ALA A 79 -14.77 -10.19 -5.93
C ALA A 79 -14.65 -8.66 -5.83
N ASN A 80 -14.80 -8.11 -4.64
CA ASN A 80 -14.79 -6.66 -4.46
C ASN A 80 -14.00 -6.27 -3.22
N TYR A 81 -13.17 -5.25 -3.34
CA TYR A 81 -12.50 -4.61 -2.23
C TYR A 81 -12.83 -3.12 -2.18
N THR A 82 -13.10 -2.62 -0.98
CA THR A 82 -13.19 -1.18 -0.70
C THR A 82 -12.52 -0.90 0.63
N GLY A 83 -11.66 0.10 0.71
CA GLY A 83 -11.10 0.45 2.01
C GLY A 83 -10.01 1.50 2.00
N THR A 84 -9.59 1.84 3.22
CA THR A 84 -8.50 2.77 3.50
C THR A 84 -7.43 2.07 4.32
N LEU A 85 -6.21 2.16 3.87
CA LEU A 85 -5.01 1.72 4.59
C LEU A 85 -4.19 2.96 4.92
N SER A 86 -4.01 3.25 6.20
CA SER A 86 -3.28 4.41 6.68
C SER A 86 -2.16 3.99 7.62
N THR A 87 -0.96 4.49 7.37
CA THR A 87 0.19 4.26 8.25
C THR A 87 0.86 5.57 8.61
N THR A 88 1.16 5.76 9.88
CA THR A 88 1.94 6.89 10.39
C THR A 88 3.12 6.37 11.19
N GLY A 89 4.34 6.66 10.74
CA GLY A 89 5.54 6.19 11.41
C GLY A 89 6.80 6.39 10.59
N ASN A 90 7.91 5.87 11.08
CA ASN A 90 9.22 6.08 10.46
C ASN A 90 9.58 5.02 9.41
N SER A 91 9.05 3.82 9.50
CA SER A 91 9.39 2.74 8.59
C SER A 91 8.11 2.01 8.16
N ASN A 92 7.41 2.63 7.24
CA ASN A 92 6.19 2.04 6.70
C ASN A 92 6.54 1.02 5.62
N ASN A 93 5.85 -0.10 5.65
CA ASN A 93 5.84 -1.07 4.56
C ASN A 93 4.38 -1.48 4.34
N ILE A 94 3.89 -1.34 3.14
CA ILE A 94 2.54 -1.73 2.76
C ILE A 94 2.66 -2.63 1.53
N ASP A 95 2.24 -3.86 1.69
CA ASP A 95 2.14 -4.86 0.65
C ASP A 95 0.66 -5.22 0.52
N PHE A 96 0.07 -4.76 -0.56
CA PHE A 96 -1.35 -4.93 -0.86
C PHE A 96 -1.48 -5.77 -2.13
N ASN A 97 -1.80 -7.02 -1.95
CA ASN A 97 -2.03 -7.94 -3.04
C ASN A 97 -3.53 -8.22 -3.15
N CYS A 98 -4.10 -7.87 -4.28
CA CYS A 98 -5.46 -8.19 -4.70
C CYS A 98 -5.40 -8.92 -6.04
N ASP A 99 -4.58 -9.94 -6.07
CA ASP A 99 -4.45 -10.88 -7.17
C ASP A 99 -4.96 -12.25 -6.78
N SER A 100 -5.65 -12.94 -7.61
CA SER A 100 -6.03 -14.29 -7.28
C SER A 100 -5.27 -15.33 -8.07
N ALA A 101 -4.43 -16.02 -7.38
CA ALA A 101 -3.93 -17.33 -7.78
C ALA A 101 -5.05 -18.40 -7.78
N GLY A 102 -6.30 -18.06 -8.08
CA GLY A 102 -7.39 -19.02 -7.95
C GLY A 102 -8.60 -18.75 -8.82
N THR A 103 -9.19 -19.76 -9.27
CA THR A 103 -10.31 -20.05 -10.19
C THR A 103 -11.60 -19.21 -10.09
N VAL A 104 -11.63 -18.12 -9.37
CA VAL A 104 -12.80 -17.22 -9.25
C VAL A 104 -12.29 -15.79 -9.37
N SER A 105 -12.89 -15.01 -10.22
CA SER A 105 -12.63 -13.58 -10.44
C SER A 105 -12.36 -12.84 -9.11
N SER A 106 -11.10 -12.72 -8.76
CA SER A 106 -10.66 -12.02 -7.59
C SER A 106 -10.40 -10.59 -7.96
N CYS A 107 -10.75 -9.73 -7.04
CA CYS A 107 -10.59 -8.31 -7.22
C CYS A 107 -11.25 -7.75 -8.47
N ALA A 108 -12.43 -8.26 -8.82
CA ALA A 108 -13.19 -7.75 -9.96
C ALA A 108 -13.42 -6.23 -9.86
N THR A 109 -13.57 -5.71 -8.63
CA THR A 109 -13.64 -4.26 -8.41
C THR A 109 -12.82 -3.89 -7.18
N VAL A 110 -11.85 -3.02 -7.36
CA VAL A 110 -11.01 -2.48 -6.30
C VAL A 110 -11.24 -0.98 -6.14
N THR A 111 -11.47 -0.54 -4.92
CA THR A 111 -11.44 0.88 -4.54
C THR A 111 -10.56 1.02 -3.30
N ALA A 112 -9.33 1.40 -3.49
CA ALA A 112 -8.34 1.51 -2.43
C ALA A 112 -7.88 2.95 -2.24
N SER A 113 -7.80 3.37 -0.97
CA SER A 113 -7.12 4.60 -0.57
C SER A 113 -5.98 4.25 0.36
N ILE A 114 -4.76 4.52 -0.06
CA ILE A 114 -3.55 4.22 0.69
C ILE A 114 -2.87 5.52 1.06
N VAL A 115 -2.67 5.74 2.36
CA VAL A 115 -2.09 6.98 2.89
C VAL A 115 -0.96 6.64 3.83
N TRP A 116 0.16 7.34 3.72
CA TRP A 116 1.24 7.22 4.71
C TRP A 116 1.84 8.58 5.09
N VAL A 117 2.38 8.61 6.30
CA VAL A 117 3.21 9.69 6.82
C VAL A 117 4.43 9.07 7.48
N GLY A 118 5.62 9.38 7.00
CA GLY A 118 6.84 8.80 7.56
C GLY A 118 8.05 9.01 6.66
N SER A 119 9.21 8.52 7.11
CA SER A 119 10.48 8.81 6.46
C SER A 119 10.97 7.75 5.48
N SER A 120 10.60 6.50 5.65
CA SER A 120 11.04 5.41 4.77
C SER A 120 9.86 4.52 4.45
N ASN A 121 9.29 4.71 3.28
CA ASN A 121 8.09 4.00 2.87
C ASN A 121 8.41 3.08 1.71
N ASP A 122 7.88 1.88 1.80
CA ASP A 122 7.93 0.85 0.76
C ASP A 122 6.50 0.40 0.50
N LEU A 123 6.06 0.58 -0.72
CA LEU A 123 4.70 0.28 -1.15
C LEU A 123 4.77 -0.68 -2.31
N ASP A 124 4.13 -1.81 -2.14
CA ASP A 124 3.95 -2.83 -3.18
C ASP A 124 2.46 -3.11 -3.36
N ILE A 125 1.97 -2.89 -4.56
CA ILE A 125 0.54 -2.98 -4.86
C ILE A 125 0.35 -3.80 -6.12
N ASP A 126 -0.27 -4.96 -5.95
CA ASP A 126 -0.61 -5.86 -7.04
C ASP A 126 -2.12 -6.03 -7.13
N VAL A 127 -2.68 -5.70 -8.27
CA VAL A 127 -4.11 -5.83 -8.55
C VAL A 127 -4.30 -6.47 -9.93
N GLY A 128 -4.92 -7.63 -9.96
CA GLY A 128 -5.37 -8.25 -11.21
C GLY A 128 -4.31 -8.95 -12.05
N GLU A 129 -3.09 -9.15 -11.58
CA GLU A 129 -2.00 -9.78 -12.37
C GLU A 129 -2.34 -11.17 -12.93
N THR A 130 -3.12 -11.97 -12.22
CA THR A 130 -3.52 -13.32 -12.67
C THR A 130 -4.80 -13.31 -13.48
N ALA A 131 -5.67 -12.34 -13.25
CA ALA A 131 -6.92 -12.14 -13.98
C ALA A 131 -7.37 -10.68 -13.85
N ASP A 132 -7.52 -10.02 -14.95
CA ASP A 132 -7.87 -8.60 -15.06
C ASP A 132 -9.03 -8.21 -14.13
N ALA A 133 -8.84 -7.17 -13.34
CA ALA A 133 -9.92 -6.53 -12.61
C ALA A 133 -10.93 -5.91 -13.59
N THR A 134 -12.21 -5.97 -13.29
CA THR A 134 -13.23 -5.25 -14.07
C THR A 134 -13.13 -3.75 -13.91
N GLY A 135 -12.60 -3.30 -12.78
CA GLY A 135 -12.30 -1.89 -12.51
C GLY A 135 -11.45 -1.72 -11.26
N ALA A 136 -10.41 -0.94 -11.38
CA ALA A 136 -9.55 -0.58 -10.25
C ALA A 136 -9.47 0.95 -10.10
N ASN A 137 -9.81 1.45 -8.91
CA ASN A 137 -9.63 2.84 -8.52
C ASN A 137 -8.70 2.88 -7.31
N VAL A 138 -7.45 3.22 -7.53
CA VAL A 138 -6.41 3.23 -6.49
C VAL A 138 -5.90 4.66 -6.29
N THR A 139 -6.07 5.17 -5.09
CA THR A 139 -5.54 6.48 -4.69
C THR A 139 -4.44 6.29 -3.65
N ILE A 140 -3.28 6.82 -3.93
CA ILE A 140 -2.10 6.73 -3.09
C ILE A 140 -1.66 8.15 -2.71
N ALA A 141 -1.48 8.40 -1.42
CA ALA A 141 -1.05 9.71 -0.92
C ALA A 141 0.06 9.58 0.13
N GLY A 142 1.24 10.08 -0.20
CA GLY A 142 2.35 10.29 0.73
C GLY A 142 2.37 11.74 1.20
N ALA A 143 2.16 11.96 2.50
CA ALA A 143 2.17 13.32 3.06
C ALA A 143 3.59 13.88 3.19
N SER A 144 3.71 15.18 3.45
CA SER A 144 4.99 15.85 3.66
C SER A 144 5.81 15.20 4.79
N GLY A 145 7.11 15.00 4.56
CA GLY A 145 8.01 14.28 5.47
C GLY A 145 8.17 12.79 5.10
N SER A 146 7.64 12.37 3.97
CA SER A 146 7.91 11.07 3.36
C SER A 146 9.18 11.18 2.50
N ASP A 147 10.35 11.05 3.11
CA ASP A 147 11.61 11.47 2.48
C ASP A 147 12.20 10.42 1.51
N SER A 148 11.93 9.15 1.70
CA SER A 148 12.47 8.09 0.82
C SER A 148 11.38 7.08 0.54
N ASN A 149 10.78 7.14 -0.62
CA ASN A 149 9.69 6.27 -0.99
C ASN A 149 10.08 5.36 -2.15
N VAL A 150 9.73 4.10 -2.02
CA VAL A 150 9.70 3.15 -3.12
C VAL A 150 8.25 2.75 -3.32
N ILE A 151 7.75 2.89 -4.53
CA ILE A 151 6.39 2.53 -4.88
C ILE A 151 6.44 1.67 -6.13
N ALA A 152 6.12 0.41 -5.97
CA ALA A 152 5.81 -0.48 -7.06
C ALA A 152 4.30 -0.68 -7.13
N ALA A 153 3.72 -0.56 -8.30
CA ALA A 153 2.31 -0.84 -8.50
C ALA A 153 2.08 -1.50 -9.86
N THR A 154 1.57 -2.70 -9.82
CA THR A 154 1.09 -3.44 -10.99
C THR A 154 -0.42 -3.53 -10.91
N ILE A 155 -1.11 -2.96 -11.89
CA ILE A 155 -2.57 -2.92 -11.89
C ILE A 155 -3.09 -3.32 -13.26
N ASP A 156 -3.65 -4.50 -13.33
CA ASP A 156 -4.25 -5.06 -14.54
C ASP A 156 -5.77 -5.04 -14.46
N GLY A 157 -6.40 -4.46 -15.46
CA GLY A 157 -7.86 -4.35 -15.47
C GLY A 157 -8.45 -3.76 -16.73
N THR A 158 -9.74 -3.97 -16.94
CA THR A 158 -10.45 -3.41 -18.09
C THR A 158 -10.69 -1.90 -17.98
N SER A 159 -10.67 -1.36 -16.76
CA SER A 159 -10.76 0.09 -16.52
C SER A 159 -10.00 0.42 -15.25
N VAL A 160 -8.88 1.11 -15.38
CA VAL A 160 -8.00 1.46 -14.26
C VAL A 160 -7.95 2.98 -14.10
N ILE A 161 -8.15 3.43 -12.87
CA ILE A 161 -7.87 4.81 -12.45
C ILE A 161 -6.89 4.76 -11.29
N MET A 162 -5.67 5.22 -11.52
CA MET A 162 -4.68 5.36 -10.46
C MET A 162 -4.33 6.83 -10.26
N THR A 163 -4.38 7.26 -9.00
CA THR A 163 -3.94 8.60 -8.60
C THR A 163 -2.83 8.48 -7.57
N LEU A 164 -1.68 9.04 -7.85
CA LEU A 164 -0.52 9.05 -6.98
C LEU A 164 -0.11 10.49 -6.65
N ASN A 165 -0.15 10.84 -5.36
CA ASN A 165 0.31 12.13 -4.86
C ASN A 165 1.38 11.91 -3.79
N VAL A 166 2.61 12.29 -4.06
CA VAL A 166 3.72 12.12 -3.13
C VAL A 166 4.46 13.44 -2.92
N ASN A 167 4.73 13.74 -1.65
CA ASN A 167 5.53 14.88 -1.25
C ASN A 167 6.73 14.40 -0.43
N GLY A 168 7.89 14.35 -1.03
CA GLY A 168 9.12 13.88 -0.39
C GLY A 168 10.31 13.95 -1.34
N ASP A 169 11.51 13.89 -0.78
CA ASP A 169 12.75 13.86 -1.55
C ASP A 169 13.19 12.38 -1.73
N THR A 170 13.84 12.05 -2.80
CA THR A 170 14.39 10.71 -3.09
C THR A 170 13.30 9.63 -3.21
N ASN A 171 12.67 9.59 -4.36
CA ASN A 171 11.59 8.64 -4.61
C ASN A 171 11.88 7.79 -5.85
N ASN A 172 11.43 6.55 -5.79
CA ASN A 172 11.48 5.60 -6.92
C ASN A 172 10.06 5.09 -7.18
N TYR A 173 9.59 5.26 -8.39
CA TYR A 173 8.25 4.83 -8.81
C TYR A 173 8.37 3.87 -9.99
N LEU A 174 7.89 2.66 -9.79
CA LEU A 174 7.73 1.67 -10.84
C LEU A 174 6.24 1.38 -10.98
N ILE A 175 5.63 1.87 -12.03
CA ILE A 175 4.18 1.79 -12.25
C ILE A 175 3.92 1.05 -13.55
N ASP A 176 3.22 -0.06 -13.45
CA ASP A 176 2.76 -0.84 -14.59
C ASP A 176 1.23 -0.93 -14.56
N ILE A 177 0.59 -0.43 -15.59
CA ILE A 177 -0.87 -0.48 -15.76
C ILE A 177 -1.15 -1.15 -17.09
N ASP A 178 -1.70 -2.33 -17.03
CA ASP A 178 -2.00 -3.15 -18.18
C ASP A 178 -3.45 -3.67 -18.14
N GLY A 179 -3.87 -4.27 -19.21
CA GLY A 179 -5.14 -4.95 -19.33
C GLY A 179 -5.90 -4.60 -20.60
N ASP A 180 -7.00 -5.30 -20.80
CA ASP A 180 -7.90 -5.06 -21.94
C ASP A 180 -8.78 -3.84 -21.66
N GLY A 181 -8.23 -2.63 -21.87
CA GLY A 181 -9.00 -1.40 -21.77
C GLY A 181 -10.29 -1.50 -22.59
N ASP A 182 -11.43 -1.46 -21.92
CA ASP A 182 -12.71 -1.23 -22.60
C ASP A 182 -12.76 0.26 -23.03
N SER A 183 -13.73 0.67 -23.75
CA SER A 183 -13.89 1.99 -24.39
C SER A 183 -13.58 3.24 -23.51
N ILE A 184 -13.21 3.08 -22.26
CA ILE A 184 -12.83 4.15 -21.32
C ILE A 184 -11.32 4.26 -21.16
N GLY A 185 -10.55 3.18 -21.46
CA GLY A 185 -9.09 3.14 -21.29
C GLY A 185 -8.62 3.25 -19.83
N HIS A 186 -7.33 3.44 -19.65
CA HIS A 186 -6.70 3.59 -18.36
C HIS A 186 -6.34 5.04 -18.08
N THR A 187 -6.46 5.47 -16.84
CA THR A 187 -6.10 6.83 -16.40
C THR A 187 -5.08 6.75 -15.26
N TYR A 188 -3.92 7.34 -15.48
CA TYR A 188 -2.91 7.53 -14.46
C TYR A 188 -2.64 9.01 -14.21
N ILE A 189 -2.77 9.43 -12.96
CA ILE A 189 -2.48 10.81 -12.54
C ILE A 189 -1.43 10.76 -11.44
N HIS A 190 -0.28 11.37 -11.70
CA HIS A 190 0.82 11.44 -10.74
C HIS A 190 1.19 12.89 -10.46
N THR A 191 1.26 13.23 -9.19
CA THR A 191 1.83 14.49 -8.71
C THR A 191 2.96 14.20 -7.74
N HIS A 192 4.16 14.64 -8.08
CA HIS A 192 5.32 14.55 -7.21
C HIS A 192 5.84 15.95 -6.86
N THR A 193 6.12 16.17 -5.57
CA THR A 193 6.80 17.37 -5.08
C THR A 193 8.00 16.95 -4.25
N GLY A 194 9.20 17.31 -4.69
CA GLY A 194 10.46 16.92 -4.04
C GLY A 194 11.62 16.95 -5.03
N SER A 195 12.85 16.65 -4.58
CA SER A 195 14.02 16.97 -5.36
C SER A 195 14.58 15.84 -6.20
N ILE A 196 14.33 14.58 -5.89
CA ILE A 196 14.88 13.45 -6.64
C ILE A 196 13.77 12.44 -6.86
N ALA A 197 13.39 12.24 -8.09
CA ALA A 197 12.46 11.17 -8.44
C ALA A 197 12.96 10.40 -9.66
N ASP A 198 12.92 9.08 -9.55
CA ASP A 198 13.05 8.14 -10.66
C ASP A 198 11.64 7.58 -10.92
N VAL A 199 11.13 7.80 -12.13
CA VAL A 199 9.73 7.54 -12.44
C VAL A 199 9.68 6.70 -13.70
N ASP A 200 9.42 5.42 -13.55
CA ASP A 200 9.20 4.48 -14.63
C ASP A 200 7.71 4.14 -14.71
N ILE A 201 7.07 4.48 -15.82
CA ILE A 201 5.66 4.22 -16.05
C ILE A 201 5.49 3.43 -17.34
N THR A 202 4.89 2.27 -17.23
CA THR A 202 4.37 1.53 -18.37
C THR A 202 2.85 1.55 -18.33
N GLN A 203 2.22 1.86 -19.43
CA GLN A 203 0.78 1.76 -19.58
C GLN A 203 0.48 1.11 -20.94
N SER A 204 -0.23 -0.01 -20.92
CA SER A 204 -0.60 -0.75 -22.12
C SER A 204 -2.06 -1.21 -22.08
N GLY A 205 -2.63 -1.47 -23.26
CA GLY A 205 -4.02 -1.89 -23.40
C GLY A 205 -4.56 -1.59 -24.80
N VAL A 206 -5.76 -2.04 -25.08
CA VAL A 206 -6.34 -2.02 -26.43
C VAL A 206 -6.91 -0.65 -26.85
N TYR A 207 -7.09 0.29 -25.89
CA TYR A 207 -7.71 1.60 -26.16
C TYR A 207 -6.98 2.75 -25.47
N ASP A 208 -7.47 3.97 -25.72
CA ASP A 208 -6.84 5.23 -25.29
C ASP A 208 -6.45 5.24 -23.81
N ASN A 209 -5.18 5.37 -23.57
CA ASN A 209 -4.59 5.48 -22.26
C ASN A 209 -4.20 6.94 -21.97
N MET A 210 -4.40 7.39 -20.77
CA MET A 210 -4.07 8.75 -20.35
C MET A 210 -3.10 8.75 -19.19
N ILE A 211 -1.97 9.44 -19.37
CA ILE A 211 -1.02 9.73 -18.31
C ILE A 211 -0.97 11.23 -18.10
N THR A 212 -1.17 11.67 -16.86
CA THR A 212 -0.92 13.04 -16.44
C THR A 212 0.14 13.03 -15.36
N LEU A 213 1.32 13.56 -15.66
CA LEU A 213 2.44 13.63 -14.73
C LEU A 213 2.77 15.09 -14.42
N THR A 214 2.82 15.44 -13.15
CA THR A 214 3.27 16.74 -12.66
C THR A 214 4.37 16.54 -11.64
N THR A 215 5.56 17.05 -11.92
CA THR A 215 6.69 17.02 -11.00
C THR A 215 7.13 18.44 -10.64
N SER A 216 7.55 18.63 -9.40
CA SER A 216 8.08 19.89 -8.91
C SER A 216 9.30 19.64 -8.02
N GLY A 217 10.42 20.22 -8.38
CA GLY A 217 11.72 20.02 -7.74
C GLY A 217 12.82 19.84 -8.78
N ASP A 218 13.98 19.35 -8.34
CA ASP A 218 15.15 19.19 -9.19
C ASP A 218 15.54 17.71 -9.36
N ASN A 219 16.21 17.38 -10.46
CA ASN A 219 16.81 16.07 -10.72
C ASN A 219 15.80 14.91 -10.84
N HIS A 220 14.77 15.09 -11.62
CA HIS A 220 13.85 14.01 -11.97
C HIS A 220 14.36 13.24 -13.20
N ASN A 221 14.35 11.92 -13.13
CA ASN A 221 14.47 11.03 -14.27
C ASN A 221 13.10 10.41 -14.54
N ILE A 222 12.63 10.50 -15.78
CA ILE A 222 11.27 10.08 -16.13
C ILE A 222 11.32 9.26 -17.41
N ASP A 223 10.87 8.01 -17.32
CA ASP A 223 10.67 7.12 -18.46
C ASP A 223 9.19 6.73 -18.55
N ILE A 224 8.57 6.95 -19.69
CA ILE A 224 7.17 6.66 -19.92
C ILE A 224 7.03 5.83 -21.19
N ILE A 225 6.44 4.66 -21.04
CA ILE A 225 6.09 3.78 -22.13
C ILE A 225 4.57 3.66 -22.17
N GLN A 226 3.98 4.09 -23.28
CA GLN A 226 2.55 3.94 -23.54
C GLN A 226 2.36 3.18 -24.84
N ARG A 227 1.56 2.13 -24.79
CA ARG A 227 1.33 1.20 -25.92
C ARG A 227 -0.15 0.88 -26.03
N ASP A 228 -0.62 0.75 -27.27
CA ASP A 228 -1.94 0.23 -27.64
C ASP A 228 -1.83 -1.21 -28.17
#